data_b1d900ebfe71f2a69d3705c5689d7926
#
_entry.id   b1d900ebfe71f2a69d3705c5689d7926
#
_cell.length_a   1.000
_cell.length_b   1.000
_cell.length_c   1.000
_cell.angle_alpha   90.00
_cell.angle_beta   90.00
_cell.angle_gamma   90.00
#
_symmetry.space_group_name_H-M   'P 1'
#
loop_
_entity.id
_entity.type
_entity.pdbx_description
1 polymer ?
#
loop_
_entity_poly.entity_id
_entity_poly.type
_entity_poly.pdbx_seq_one_letter_code
_entity_poly.pdbx_strand_id
1 'polypeptide(L)'
;RFSPYIYHTYENSWGAKGAAPLYRVMLYTKRKGVFKEYIPLKVGFGKTEMKDGKITRFDKPVTIVSERYNAAADAAATRKELLALKKKGINTIWPNAPQPYWFYNLCDELGLFVIDQANINAPEKRDDRTTGGTPSNDPRLADEYLERVRNMYYRSRNHTCIIGFALGGESGNGYNMYKAYQWLKSVEPSRPVICIDADGEWNTDLEIVP
;
A
#
# COMPACT_ATOMS: atom_id res chain seq x y z
N ARG A 1 21.38 -13.70 -2.26
CA ARG A 1 19.95 -13.90 -1.95
C ARG A 1 19.87 -14.54 -0.58
N PHE A 2 19.15 -13.93 0.36
CA PHE A 2 18.93 -14.44 1.70
C PHE A 2 17.47 -14.92 1.81
N SER A 3 17.26 -16.15 2.23
CA SER A 3 15.94 -16.73 2.44
C SER A 3 15.89 -17.28 3.87
N PRO A 4 15.52 -16.46 4.88
CA PRO A 4 15.40 -16.95 6.24
C PRO A 4 14.19 -17.88 6.33
N TYR A 5 14.35 -18.99 7.03
CA TYR A 5 13.22 -19.78 7.47
C TYR A 5 12.75 -19.25 8.82
N ILE A 6 11.53 -18.72 8.85
CA ILE A 6 10.92 -18.19 10.08
C ILE A 6 9.68 -19.02 10.39
N TYR A 7 9.69 -19.67 11.54
CA TYR A 7 8.52 -20.36 12.05
C TYR A 7 7.67 -19.41 12.88
N HIS A 8 6.43 -19.20 12.48
CA HIS A 8 5.46 -18.44 13.26
C HIS A 8 4.07 -19.07 13.13
N THR A 9 3.25 -18.91 14.16
CA THR A 9 1.87 -19.39 14.15
C THR A 9 0.93 -18.29 13.66
N TYR A 10 -0.29 -18.68 13.31
CA TYR A 10 -1.34 -17.72 12.94
C TYR A 10 -1.58 -16.68 14.03
N GLU A 11 -1.59 -17.08 15.30
CA GLU A 11 -1.80 -16.19 16.44
C GLU A 11 -0.73 -15.11 16.57
N ASN A 12 0.49 -15.40 16.12
CA ASN A 12 1.62 -14.49 16.10
C ASN A 12 1.76 -13.72 14.78
N SER A 13 0.78 -13.86 13.89
CA SER A 13 0.77 -13.15 12.63
C SER A 13 0.15 -11.77 12.78
N TRP A 14 0.71 -10.80 12.07
CA TRP A 14 0.21 -9.43 12.09
C TRP A 14 -1.20 -9.34 11.49
N GLY A 15 -2.10 -8.67 12.19
CA GLY A 15 -3.50 -8.54 11.81
C GLY A 15 -4.37 -9.74 12.19
N ALA A 16 -3.80 -10.81 12.75
CA ALA A 16 -4.58 -11.91 13.28
C ALA A 16 -5.24 -11.50 14.59
N LYS A 17 -6.56 -11.75 14.71
CA LYS A 17 -7.34 -11.42 15.92
C LYS A 17 -7.18 -9.95 16.38
N GLY A 18 -6.92 -9.02 15.46
CA GLY A 18 -6.73 -7.60 15.78
C GLY A 18 -5.40 -7.25 16.46
N ALA A 19 -4.50 -8.21 16.61
CA ALA A 19 -3.15 -7.98 17.13
C ALA A 19 -2.20 -7.51 16.04
N ALA A 20 -1.18 -6.73 16.41
CA ALA A 20 -0.15 -6.23 15.51
C ALA A 20 1.27 -6.59 16.02
N PRO A 21 1.60 -7.89 16.15
CA PRO A 21 2.92 -8.30 16.62
C PRO A 21 3.98 -7.97 15.58
N LEU A 22 5.05 -7.30 16.01
CA LEU A 22 6.20 -6.97 15.19
C LEU A 22 7.45 -7.64 15.76
N TYR A 23 8.21 -8.28 14.88
CA TYR A 23 9.50 -8.87 15.20
C TYR A 23 10.60 -7.83 14.98
N ARG A 24 11.62 -7.88 15.84
CA ARG A 24 12.83 -7.09 15.68
C ARG A 24 13.84 -7.86 14.84
N VAL A 25 14.25 -7.27 13.72
CA VAL A 25 15.32 -7.78 12.87
C VAL A 25 16.48 -6.80 12.95
N MET A 26 17.68 -7.32 13.18
CA MET A 26 18.90 -6.53 13.20
C MET A 26 19.77 -6.94 12.03
N LEU A 27 19.91 -6.06 11.05
CA LEU A 27 20.92 -6.20 10.00
C LEU A 27 22.23 -5.58 10.50
N TYR A 28 23.34 -6.21 10.20
CA TYR A 28 24.64 -5.66 10.54
C TYR A 28 25.69 -6.00 9.49
N THR A 29 26.67 -5.12 9.36
CA THR A 29 27.84 -5.36 8.55
C THR A 29 29.07 -5.60 9.43
N LYS A 30 29.95 -6.51 8.99
CA LYS A 30 31.25 -6.76 9.63
C LYS A 30 32.37 -6.53 8.64
N ARG A 31 33.45 -5.89 9.11
CA ARG A 31 34.70 -5.80 8.36
C ARG A 31 35.84 -6.26 9.29
N LYS A 32 36.62 -7.27 8.84
CA LYS A 32 37.70 -7.88 9.65
C LYS A 32 37.25 -8.28 11.06
N GLY A 33 36.07 -8.87 11.18
CA GLY A 33 35.50 -9.31 12.46
C GLY A 33 34.85 -8.23 13.32
N VAL A 34 35.01 -6.96 12.97
CA VAL A 34 34.45 -5.82 13.72
C VAL A 34 33.11 -5.39 13.12
N PHE A 35 32.11 -5.22 13.96
CA PHE A 35 30.82 -4.67 13.56
C PHE A 35 30.97 -3.20 13.14
N LYS A 36 30.42 -2.81 12.01
CA LYS A 36 30.53 -1.46 11.44
C LYS A 36 29.21 -0.72 11.41
N GLU A 37 28.12 -1.43 11.20
CA GLU A 37 26.80 -0.83 11.03
C GLU A 37 25.74 -1.75 11.60
N TYR A 38 24.72 -1.15 12.19
CA TYR A 38 23.54 -1.82 12.69
C TYR A 38 22.30 -1.13 12.16
N ILE A 39 21.41 -1.88 11.50
CA ILE A 39 20.15 -1.39 10.98
C ILE A 39 19.02 -2.16 11.66
N PRO A 40 18.36 -1.56 12.67
CA PRO A 40 17.22 -2.18 13.32
C PRO A 40 15.98 -2.03 12.44
N LEU A 41 15.25 -3.12 12.25
CA LEU A 41 13.99 -3.16 11.52
C LEU A 41 12.92 -3.78 12.42
N LYS A 42 11.67 -3.33 12.21
CA LYS A 42 10.47 -4.00 12.74
C LYS A 42 9.72 -4.59 11.56
N VAL A 43 9.40 -5.87 11.62
CA VAL A 43 8.69 -6.58 10.56
C VAL A 43 7.51 -7.36 11.12
N GLY A 44 6.39 -7.30 10.43
CA GLY A 44 5.23 -8.15 10.71
C GLY A 44 5.07 -9.21 9.62
N PHE A 45 4.59 -10.38 10.00
CA PHE A 45 4.27 -11.43 9.05
C PHE A 45 2.77 -11.50 8.85
N GLY A 46 2.33 -11.24 7.62
CA GLY A 46 0.94 -11.28 7.24
C GLY A 46 0.80 -11.73 5.79
N LYS A 47 -0.23 -12.50 5.52
CA LYS A 47 -0.57 -12.96 4.17
C LYS A 47 -1.85 -12.26 3.73
N THR A 48 -1.74 -11.37 2.77
CA THR A 48 -2.88 -10.68 2.14
C THR A 48 -3.03 -11.18 0.72
N GLU A 49 -4.23 -11.58 0.35
CA GLU A 49 -4.56 -12.11 -0.97
C GLU A 49 -5.94 -11.63 -1.40
N MET A 50 -6.16 -11.65 -2.71
CA MET A 50 -7.50 -11.57 -3.29
C MET A 50 -8.09 -12.97 -3.42
N LYS A 51 -9.31 -13.15 -2.91
CA LYS A 51 -10.07 -14.40 -3.05
C LYS A 51 -11.55 -14.08 -3.19
N ASP A 52 -12.16 -14.61 -4.24
CA ASP A 52 -13.60 -14.43 -4.51
C ASP A 52 -14.03 -12.94 -4.49
N GLY A 53 -13.22 -12.05 -5.09
CA GLY A 53 -13.47 -10.61 -5.15
C GLY A 53 -13.34 -9.87 -3.82
N LYS A 54 -12.72 -10.48 -2.81
CA LYS A 54 -12.51 -9.88 -1.48
C LYS A 54 -11.06 -9.93 -1.07
N ILE A 55 -10.63 -8.93 -0.33
CA ILE A 55 -9.34 -8.99 0.37
C ILE A 55 -9.46 -10.00 1.49
N THR A 56 -8.52 -10.94 1.54
CA THR A 56 -8.42 -11.90 2.63
C THR A 56 -7.10 -11.73 3.36
N ARG A 57 -7.14 -12.00 4.65
CA ARG A 57 -5.96 -12.11 5.50
C ARG A 57 -5.95 -13.49 6.13
N PHE A 58 -4.95 -14.33 5.79
CA PHE A 58 -4.91 -15.74 6.18
C PHE A 58 -6.23 -16.47 5.86
N ASP A 59 -6.69 -16.34 4.62
CA ASP A 59 -7.96 -16.92 4.11
C ASP A 59 -9.24 -16.40 4.78
N LYS A 60 -9.16 -15.38 5.65
CA LYS A 60 -10.33 -14.75 6.27
C LYS A 60 -10.62 -13.42 5.60
N PRO A 61 -11.86 -13.16 5.18
CA PRO A 61 -12.25 -11.88 4.61
C PRO A 61 -11.95 -10.72 5.55
N VAL A 62 -11.44 -9.63 5.02
CA VAL A 62 -11.24 -8.36 5.73
C VAL A 62 -12.36 -7.41 5.37
N THR A 63 -13.09 -6.94 6.37
CA THR A 63 -14.03 -5.82 6.19
C THR A 63 -13.22 -4.53 6.23
N ILE A 64 -13.27 -3.76 5.16
CA ILE A 64 -12.56 -2.48 5.05
C ILE A 64 -13.50 -1.38 5.53
N VAL A 65 -13.05 -0.62 6.52
CA VAL A 65 -13.64 0.64 6.96
C VAL A 65 -12.56 1.69 6.82
N SER A 66 -12.54 2.37 5.68
CA SER A 66 -11.46 3.26 5.27
C SER A 66 -11.75 4.72 5.57
N GLU A 67 -10.68 5.50 5.70
CA GLU A 67 -10.70 6.95 5.82
C GLU A 67 -9.52 7.54 5.05
N ARG A 68 -9.76 8.65 4.34
CA ARG A 68 -8.68 9.46 3.74
C ARG A 68 -7.90 10.17 4.83
N TYR A 69 -6.61 9.91 4.87
CA TYR A 69 -5.74 10.56 5.84
C TYR A 69 -4.29 10.63 5.34
N ASN A 70 -3.71 11.80 5.41
CA ASN A 70 -2.28 12.02 5.18
C ASN A 70 -1.59 12.35 6.51
N ALA A 71 -0.31 12.01 6.61
CA ALA A 71 0.47 12.29 7.80
C ALA A 71 0.44 13.77 8.18
N ALA A 72 0.28 14.05 9.48
CA ALA A 72 0.46 15.37 10.04
C ALA A 72 1.93 15.82 10.00
N ALA A 73 2.24 16.97 10.59
CA ALA A 73 3.58 17.55 10.55
C ALA A 73 4.68 16.66 11.14
N ASP A 74 4.32 15.82 12.12
CA ASP A 74 5.25 14.91 12.78
C ASP A 74 4.61 13.56 13.18
N ALA A 75 5.45 12.63 13.60
CA ALA A 75 5.02 11.28 13.97
C ALA A 75 4.15 11.26 15.23
N ALA A 76 4.33 12.18 16.18
CA ALA A 76 3.56 12.19 17.42
C ALA A 76 2.13 12.68 17.20
N ALA A 77 1.97 13.75 16.42
CA ALA A 77 0.67 14.26 16.02
C ALA A 77 -0.09 13.20 15.18
N THR A 78 0.58 12.62 14.18
CA THR A 78 0.02 11.56 13.33
C THR A 78 -0.43 10.37 14.17
N ARG A 79 0.39 9.91 15.12
CA ARG A 79 0.03 8.80 16.01
C ARG A 79 -1.26 9.08 16.80
N LYS A 80 -1.40 10.30 17.33
CA LYS A 80 -2.59 10.72 18.06
C LYS A 80 -3.84 10.66 17.18
N GLU A 81 -3.74 11.17 15.96
CA GLU A 81 -4.84 11.20 15.00
C GLU A 81 -5.22 9.80 14.51
N LEU A 82 -4.24 8.96 14.15
CA LEU A 82 -4.48 7.56 13.78
C LEU A 82 -5.17 6.76 14.89
N LEU A 83 -4.77 6.99 16.15
CA LEU A 83 -5.44 6.37 17.30
C LEU A 83 -6.89 6.86 17.46
N ALA A 84 -7.16 8.13 17.16
CA ALA A 84 -8.52 8.67 17.19
C ALA A 84 -9.38 8.06 16.08
N LEU A 85 -8.85 7.89 14.87
CA LEU A 85 -9.53 7.20 13.76
C LEU A 85 -9.82 5.75 14.12
N LYS A 86 -8.85 5.04 14.67
CA LYS A 86 -9.03 3.66 15.11
C LYS A 86 -10.13 3.52 16.17
N LYS A 87 -10.24 4.45 17.12
CA LYS A 87 -11.33 4.49 18.12
C LYS A 87 -12.72 4.70 17.50
N LYS A 88 -12.79 5.36 16.34
CA LYS A 88 -14.03 5.52 15.56
C LYS A 88 -14.39 4.27 14.74
N GLY A 89 -13.58 3.20 14.81
CA GLY A 89 -13.81 1.96 14.07
C GLY A 89 -13.13 1.92 12.69
N ILE A 90 -12.36 2.96 12.32
CA ILE A 90 -11.58 2.94 11.09
C ILE A 90 -10.45 1.93 11.25
N ASN A 91 -10.31 1.02 10.30
CA ASN A 91 -9.27 0.00 10.30
C ASN A 91 -8.30 0.13 9.12
N THR A 92 -8.64 0.96 8.14
CA THR A 92 -7.86 1.13 6.90
C THR A 92 -7.64 2.60 6.61
N ILE A 93 -6.39 2.98 6.39
CA ILE A 93 -6.01 4.33 6.00
C ILE A 93 -5.69 4.34 4.50
N TRP A 94 -6.21 5.36 3.82
CA TRP A 94 -5.98 5.54 2.39
C TRP A 94 -5.41 6.94 2.14
N PRO A 95 -4.09 7.10 2.11
CA PRO A 95 -3.47 8.41 1.84
C PRO A 95 -3.63 8.82 0.37
N ASN A 96 -3.59 10.13 0.12
CA ASN A 96 -3.72 10.69 -1.24
C ASN A 96 -2.44 10.55 -2.08
N ALA A 97 -1.32 10.23 -1.45
CA ALA A 97 -0.01 10.06 -2.06
C ALA A 97 0.90 9.28 -1.09
N PRO A 98 2.07 8.76 -1.55
CA PRO A 98 3.02 8.10 -0.68
C PRO A 98 3.44 8.99 0.49
N GLN A 99 3.39 8.43 1.68
CA GLN A 99 3.65 9.14 2.93
C GLN A 99 5.13 9.04 3.37
N PRO A 100 5.57 9.80 4.38
CA PRO A 100 6.89 9.62 4.99
C PRO A 100 7.05 8.19 5.51
N TYR A 101 8.28 7.66 5.48
CA TYR A 101 8.56 6.26 5.87
C TYR A 101 8.04 5.91 7.28
N TRP A 102 8.18 6.83 8.24
CA TRP A 102 7.72 6.64 9.61
C TRP A 102 6.19 6.50 9.74
N PHE A 103 5.42 6.99 8.76
CA PHE A 103 3.97 6.81 8.73
C PHE A 103 3.57 5.34 8.62
N TYR A 104 4.19 4.61 7.71
CA TYR A 104 3.93 3.17 7.54
C TYR A 104 4.37 2.38 8.77
N ASN A 105 5.49 2.76 9.40
CA ASN A 105 5.91 2.18 10.66
C ASN A 105 4.85 2.37 11.77
N LEU A 106 4.23 3.55 11.84
CA LEU A 106 3.13 3.80 12.78
C LEU A 106 1.91 2.92 12.47
N CYS A 107 1.53 2.77 11.21
CA CYS A 107 0.42 1.89 10.82
C CYS A 107 0.72 0.43 11.16
N ASP A 108 1.96 -0.03 10.91
CA ASP A 108 2.41 -1.36 11.33
C ASP A 108 2.29 -1.54 12.85
N GLU A 109 2.73 -0.56 13.66
CA GLU A 109 2.66 -0.60 15.12
C GLU A 109 1.23 -0.54 15.66
N LEU A 110 0.38 0.27 15.05
CA LEU A 110 -0.98 0.50 15.49
C LEU A 110 -1.97 -0.57 15.00
N GLY A 111 -1.55 -1.45 14.09
CA GLY A 111 -2.43 -2.46 13.51
C GLY A 111 -3.49 -1.86 12.59
N LEU A 112 -3.16 -0.79 11.88
CA LEU A 112 -4.01 -0.17 10.87
C LEU A 112 -3.58 -0.66 9.49
N PHE A 113 -4.54 -1.07 8.68
CA PHE A 113 -4.30 -1.38 7.28
C PHE A 113 -4.04 -0.10 6.47
N VAL A 114 -3.34 -0.24 5.35
CA VAL A 114 -3.11 0.85 4.41
C VAL A 114 -3.35 0.36 2.98
N ILE A 115 -4.12 1.13 2.23
CA ILE A 115 -4.14 1.06 0.77
C ILE A 115 -3.26 2.22 0.29
N ASP A 116 -2.04 1.91 -0.13
CA ASP A 116 -1.11 2.95 -0.55
C ASP A 116 -1.44 3.45 -1.95
N GLN A 117 -1.30 4.75 -2.20
CA GLN A 117 -1.69 5.39 -3.44
C GLN A 117 -0.51 6.07 -4.12
N ALA A 118 -0.36 5.83 -5.43
CA ALA A 118 0.61 6.57 -6.22
C ALA A 118 0.24 8.06 -6.28
N ASN A 119 1.28 8.91 -6.34
CA ASN A 119 1.11 10.37 -6.45
C ASN A 119 0.66 10.75 -7.87
N ILE A 120 -0.53 10.32 -8.22
CA ILE A 120 -1.22 10.63 -9.48
C ILE A 120 -2.59 11.16 -9.10
N ASN A 121 -2.84 12.42 -9.43
CA ASN A 121 -4.12 13.07 -9.19
C ASN A 121 -4.29 14.17 -10.26
N ALA A 122 -5.22 13.95 -11.19
CA ALA A 122 -5.50 14.84 -12.31
C ALA A 122 -7.02 14.90 -12.56
N PRO A 123 -7.80 15.52 -11.65
CA PRO A 123 -9.25 15.55 -11.72
C PRO A 123 -9.77 16.35 -12.93
N GLU A 124 -8.96 17.30 -13.40
CA GLU A 124 -9.26 18.06 -14.62
C GLU A 124 -9.24 17.11 -15.82
N LYS A 125 -10.23 17.18 -16.67
CA LYS A 125 -10.41 16.29 -17.83
C LYS A 125 -10.53 14.79 -17.46
N ARG A 126 -10.88 14.47 -16.24
CA ARG A 126 -11.06 13.09 -15.75
C ARG A 126 -11.96 12.26 -16.67
N ASP A 127 -13.04 12.86 -17.18
CA ASP A 127 -14.04 12.18 -18.00
C ASP A 127 -13.71 12.19 -19.51
N ASP A 128 -12.67 12.91 -19.92
CA ASP A 128 -12.24 12.94 -21.32
C ASP A 128 -11.30 11.77 -21.63
N ARG A 129 -11.87 10.65 -22.02
CA ARG A 129 -11.13 9.41 -22.35
C ARG A 129 -10.58 9.38 -23.78
N THR A 130 -10.63 10.49 -24.53
CA THR A 130 -9.95 10.56 -25.83
C THR A 130 -8.43 10.54 -25.65
N THR A 131 -7.70 10.08 -26.65
CA THR A 131 -6.23 10.07 -26.62
C THR A 131 -5.71 11.51 -26.49
N GLY A 132 -4.98 11.79 -25.39
CA GLY A 132 -4.52 13.14 -25.05
C GLY A 132 -5.56 14.02 -24.35
N GLY A 133 -6.72 13.49 -24.01
CA GLY A 133 -7.72 14.12 -23.16
C GLY A 133 -7.29 14.12 -21.69
N THR A 134 -7.73 13.11 -20.91
CA THR A 134 -7.16 12.95 -19.55
C THR A 134 -5.68 12.61 -19.64
N PRO A 135 -4.83 13.14 -18.72
CA PRO A 135 -3.42 12.72 -18.61
C PRO A 135 -3.24 11.22 -18.47
N SER A 136 -4.21 10.51 -17.89
CA SER A 136 -4.18 9.04 -17.76
C SER A 136 -4.31 8.31 -19.11
N ASN A 137 -4.79 8.98 -20.15
CA ASN A 137 -4.86 8.46 -21.53
C ASN A 137 -3.97 9.23 -22.51
N ASP A 138 -2.91 9.87 -22.03
CA ASP A 138 -1.87 10.49 -22.86
C ASP A 138 -0.62 9.61 -22.89
N PRO A 139 -0.34 8.88 -23.99
CA PRO A 139 0.82 7.99 -24.07
C PRO A 139 2.18 8.67 -23.83
N ARG A 140 2.26 9.99 -24.01
CA ARG A 140 3.49 10.77 -23.75
C ARG A 140 3.87 10.79 -22.29
N LEU A 141 2.91 10.55 -21.37
CA LEU A 141 3.08 10.53 -19.94
C LEU A 141 3.23 9.10 -19.37
N ALA A 142 3.29 8.08 -20.22
CA ALA A 142 3.27 6.69 -19.79
C ALA A 142 4.41 6.32 -18.82
N ASP A 143 5.62 6.79 -19.12
CA ASP A 143 6.79 6.47 -18.29
C ASP A 143 6.71 7.19 -16.94
N GLU A 144 6.21 8.42 -16.89
CA GLU A 144 6.03 9.17 -15.65
C GLU A 144 4.99 8.49 -14.73
N TYR A 145 3.86 8.07 -15.30
CA TYR A 145 2.82 7.33 -14.56
C TYR A 145 3.37 6.04 -13.99
N LEU A 146 4.06 5.26 -14.82
CA LEU A 146 4.65 4.00 -14.40
C LEU A 146 5.72 4.20 -13.31
N GLU A 147 6.54 5.24 -13.42
CA GLU A 147 7.56 5.54 -12.42
C GLU A 147 6.94 5.91 -11.07
N ARG A 148 5.87 6.72 -11.05
CA ARG A 148 5.15 7.07 -9.82
C ARG A 148 4.58 5.81 -9.13
N VAL A 149 4.00 4.89 -9.88
CA VAL A 149 3.49 3.62 -9.34
C VAL A 149 4.63 2.72 -8.85
N ARG A 150 5.74 2.63 -9.57
CA ARG A 150 6.95 1.89 -9.15
C ARG A 150 7.52 2.44 -7.85
N ASN A 151 7.64 3.76 -7.74
CA ASN A 151 8.18 4.42 -6.56
C ASN A 151 7.30 4.17 -5.33
N MET A 152 5.98 4.26 -5.45
CA MET A 152 5.04 3.86 -4.40
C MET A 152 5.28 2.41 -3.98
N TYR A 153 5.22 1.48 -4.93
CA TYR A 153 5.34 0.05 -4.65
C TYR A 153 6.65 -0.31 -3.95
N TYR A 154 7.79 0.07 -4.51
CA TYR A 154 9.09 -0.27 -3.93
C TYR A 154 9.34 0.37 -2.57
N ARG A 155 8.74 1.52 -2.31
CA ARG A 155 8.83 2.21 -1.03
C ARG A 155 8.07 1.49 0.08
N SER A 156 6.85 1.03 -0.19
CA SER A 156 5.92 0.58 0.85
C SER A 156 5.69 -0.93 0.90
N ARG A 157 6.03 -1.68 -0.15
CA ARG A 157 5.70 -3.11 -0.30
C ARG A 157 6.09 -4.01 0.88
N ASN A 158 7.11 -3.64 1.63
CA ASN A 158 7.62 -4.45 2.74
C ASN A 158 6.93 -4.14 4.08
N HIS A 159 6.05 -3.14 4.13
CA HIS A 159 5.25 -2.86 5.30
C HIS A 159 4.09 -3.84 5.38
N THR A 160 3.92 -4.45 6.56
CA THR A 160 2.88 -5.46 6.77
C THR A 160 1.47 -4.87 6.80
N CYS A 161 1.34 -3.58 7.06
CA CYS A 161 0.07 -2.85 7.01
C CYS A 161 -0.48 -2.69 5.59
N ILE A 162 0.36 -2.78 4.55
CA ILE A 162 -0.08 -2.60 3.17
C ILE A 162 -0.92 -3.80 2.72
N ILE A 163 -2.20 -3.55 2.46
CA ILE A 163 -3.15 -4.57 2.00
C ILE A 163 -3.59 -4.39 0.55
N GLY A 164 -3.24 -3.28 -0.07
CA GLY A 164 -3.55 -2.99 -1.46
C GLY A 164 -2.82 -1.75 -1.97
N PHE A 165 -2.88 -1.54 -3.26
CA PHE A 165 -2.24 -0.42 -3.95
C PHE A 165 -3.23 0.27 -4.88
N ALA A 166 -3.37 1.58 -4.77
CA ALA A 166 -4.14 2.40 -5.70
C ALA A 166 -3.22 3.06 -6.74
N LEU A 167 -3.58 2.96 -8.01
CA LEU A 167 -2.81 3.52 -9.13
C LEU A 167 -2.77 5.04 -9.11
N GLY A 168 -3.76 5.67 -8.48
CA GLY A 168 -3.88 7.10 -8.32
C GLY A 168 -5.17 7.47 -7.62
N GLY A 169 -5.40 8.77 -7.43
CA GLY A 169 -6.68 9.34 -7.04
C GLY A 169 -7.58 9.55 -8.26
N GLU A 170 -8.45 10.55 -8.17
CA GLU A 170 -9.32 10.95 -9.27
C GLU A 170 -8.48 11.47 -10.46
N SER A 171 -8.36 10.70 -11.50
CA SER A 171 -7.41 10.97 -12.60
C SER A 171 -7.92 10.51 -13.96
N GLY A 172 -9.12 9.93 -14.00
CA GLY A 172 -9.61 9.24 -15.19
C GLY A 172 -8.91 7.92 -15.43
N ASN A 173 -9.24 7.28 -16.54
CA ASN A 173 -8.69 5.98 -16.92
C ASN A 173 -8.16 6.01 -18.35
N GLY A 174 -7.28 5.07 -18.70
CA GLY A 174 -6.77 4.92 -20.05
C GLY A 174 -5.39 4.25 -20.08
N TYR A 175 -4.69 4.43 -21.19
CA TYR A 175 -3.47 3.73 -21.54
C TYR A 175 -2.42 3.67 -20.41
N ASN A 176 -2.20 4.78 -19.69
CA ASN A 176 -1.18 4.85 -18.65
C ASN A 176 -1.60 4.05 -17.42
N MET A 177 -2.88 4.07 -17.07
CA MET A 177 -3.42 3.26 -15.96
C MET A 177 -3.41 1.77 -16.30
N TYR A 178 -3.71 1.39 -17.55
CA TYR A 178 -3.62 0.00 -18.01
C TYR A 178 -2.19 -0.55 -17.89
N LYS A 179 -1.21 0.22 -18.38
CA LYS A 179 0.21 -0.16 -18.25
C LYS A 179 0.66 -0.27 -16.80
N ALA A 180 0.27 0.68 -15.97
CA ALA A 180 0.60 0.69 -14.55
C ALA A 180 -0.01 -0.52 -13.83
N TYR A 181 -1.27 -0.84 -14.10
CA TYR A 181 -1.93 -2.04 -13.57
C TYR A 181 -1.20 -3.32 -13.97
N GLN A 182 -0.96 -3.51 -15.27
CA GLN A 182 -0.27 -4.70 -15.79
C GLN A 182 1.10 -4.89 -15.16
N TRP A 183 1.88 -3.80 -15.06
CA TRP A 183 3.19 -3.86 -14.43
C TRP A 183 3.06 -4.25 -12.95
N LEU A 184 2.17 -3.59 -12.21
CA LEU A 184 2.03 -3.84 -10.78
C LEU A 184 1.57 -5.28 -10.51
N LYS A 185 0.61 -5.81 -11.28
CA LYS A 185 0.19 -7.22 -11.19
C LYS A 185 1.30 -8.19 -11.55
N SER A 186 2.24 -7.83 -12.42
CA SER A 186 3.37 -8.70 -12.77
C SER A 186 4.37 -8.87 -11.62
N VAL A 187 4.49 -7.89 -10.72
CA VAL A 187 5.42 -7.90 -9.58
C VAL A 187 4.73 -8.16 -8.24
N GLU A 188 3.41 -7.95 -8.17
CA GLU A 188 2.57 -8.10 -6.99
C GLU A 188 1.26 -8.82 -7.35
N PRO A 189 1.28 -10.14 -7.50
CA PRO A 189 0.08 -10.89 -7.90
C PRO A 189 -0.94 -11.09 -6.77
N SER A 190 -0.55 -10.88 -5.51
CA SER A 190 -1.35 -11.29 -4.36
C SER A 190 -2.26 -10.19 -3.82
N ARG A 191 -1.73 -8.99 -3.65
CA ARG A 191 -2.49 -7.85 -3.13
C ARG A 191 -3.28 -7.16 -4.23
N PRO A 192 -4.48 -6.60 -3.93
CA PRO A 192 -5.28 -5.91 -4.92
C PRO A 192 -4.59 -4.66 -5.45
N VAL A 193 -4.80 -4.41 -6.73
CA VAL A 193 -4.51 -3.17 -7.42
C VAL A 193 -5.84 -2.48 -7.73
N ILE A 194 -5.96 -1.21 -7.38
CA ILE A 194 -7.19 -0.45 -7.46
C ILE A 194 -6.99 0.73 -8.40
N CYS A 195 -7.84 0.84 -9.40
CA CYS A 195 -8.01 2.02 -10.21
C CYS A 195 -9.38 2.63 -9.88
N ILE A 196 -9.40 3.79 -9.23
CA ILE A 196 -10.65 4.41 -8.73
C ILE A 196 -11.60 4.73 -9.89
N ASP A 197 -11.04 5.16 -11.03
CA ASP A 197 -11.80 5.56 -12.22
C ASP A 197 -11.88 4.44 -13.27
N ALA A 198 -11.82 3.19 -12.86
CA ALA A 198 -11.92 2.06 -13.79
C ALA A 198 -13.30 1.94 -14.43
N ASP A 199 -14.37 2.31 -13.72
CA ASP A 199 -15.78 2.25 -14.21
C ASP A 199 -16.15 0.89 -14.80
N GLY A 200 -15.83 -0.19 -14.07
CA GLY A 200 -16.08 -1.56 -14.51
C GLY A 200 -15.07 -2.12 -15.51
N GLU A 201 -14.01 -1.38 -15.84
CA GLU A 201 -12.95 -1.91 -16.69
C GLU A 201 -12.03 -2.86 -15.94
N TRP A 202 -11.28 -3.66 -16.70
CA TRP A 202 -10.47 -4.79 -16.20
C TRP A 202 -9.25 -4.39 -15.34
N ASN A 203 -8.85 -3.13 -15.32
CA ASN A 203 -7.64 -2.66 -14.65
C ASN A 203 -7.86 -2.25 -13.19
N THR A 204 -8.80 -2.90 -12.54
CA THR A 204 -9.01 -2.84 -11.08
C THR A 204 -9.37 -4.21 -10.56
N ASP A 205 -8.81 -4.61 -9.40
CA ASP A 205 -9.18 -5.85 -8.72
C ASP A 205 -10.38 -5.65 -7.78
N LEU A 206 -10.66 -4.42 -7.38
CA LEU A 206 -11.76 -4.03 -6.49
C LEU A 206 -12.35 -2.69 -6.91
N GLU A 207 -13.66 -2.62 -6.86
CA GLU A 207 -14.41 -1.36 -6.97
C GLU A 207 -14.71 -0.83 -5.57
N ILE A 208 -13.75 -0.16 -4.99
CA ILE A 208 -13.89 0.51 -3.69
C ILE A 208 -13.38 1.94 -3.81
N VAL A 209 -14.02 2.81 -3.07
CA VAL A 209 -13.60 4.19 -2.87
C VAL A 209 -13.29 4.41 -1.38
N PRO A 210 -12.39 5.34 -1.05
CA PRO A 210 -12.03 5.65 0.33
C PRO A 210 -13.16 6.29 1.11
#